data_4d5ebbfc12c9b21804c448f63b203782
#
_entry.id   4d5ebbfc12c9b21804c448f63b203782
#
_cell.length_a   1.000
_cell.length_b   1.000
_cell.length_c   1.000
_cell.angle_alpha   90.00
_cell.angle_beta   90.00
_cell.angle_gamma   90.00
#
_symmetry.space_group_name_H-M   'P 1'
#
loop_
_entity.id
_entity.type
_entity.pdbx_description
1 polymer ?
#
loop_
_entity_poly.entity_id
_entity_poly.type
_entity_poly.pdbx_seq_one_letter_code
_entity_poly.pdbx_strand_id
1 'polypeptide(L)'
;MKKHKFYITCKHGKDIEVMQREGEILEYTAPNGTILQIGVAKDDTYGVYSLTEISTGCLIPVKGYKYKKLVLKQLTPDLLTQIVQALELARNKKVASVLKKYKDGRKIKNDM
;
A
#
# COMPACT_ATOMS: atom_id res chain seq x y z
N MET A 1 6.29 19.70 -0.80
CA MET A 1 5.71 18.36 -0.74
C MET A 1 6.13 17.67 0.54
N LYS A 2 5.16 17.17 1.30
CA LYS A 2 5.46 16.48 2.54
C LYS A 2 5.69 15.01 2.31
N LYS A 3 6.72 14.47 2.94
CA LYS A 3 6.94 13.02 2.96
C LYS A 3 6.34 12.45 4.22
N HIS A 4 5.68 11.32 4.06
CA HIS A 4 5.07 10.60 5.16
C HIS A 4 5.66 9.21 5.23
N LYS A 5 5.66 8.66 6.44
CA LYS A 5 6.03 7.26 6.61
C LYS A 5 4.78 6.41 6.53
N PHE A 6 4.87 5.32 5.80
CA PHE A 6 3.78 4.35 5.73
C PHE A 6 4.38 2.96 5.68
N TYR A 7 3.53 1.96 5.78
CA TYR A 7 3.99 0.59 5.90
C TYR A 7 3.58 -0.24 4.69
N ILE A 8 4.46 -1.13 4.27
CA ILE A 8 4.14 -2.11 3.26
C ILE A 8 4.18 -3.48 3.92
N THR A 9 3.35 -4.39 3.42
CA THR A 9 3.27 -5.74 3.94
C THR A 9 3.67 -6.73 2.86
N CYS A 10 4.44 -7.74 3.27
CA CYS A 10 4.84 -8.82 2.39
C CYS A 10 4.46 -10.11 3.06
N LYS A 11 3.88 -11.03 2.30
CA LYS A 11 3.51 -12.32 2.80
C LYS A 11 4.59 -13.35 2.52
N HIS A 12 5.04 -14.02 3.57
CA HIS A 12 6.01 -15.10 3.45
C HIS A 12 5.38 -16.33 4.10
N GLY A 13 4.72 -17.16 3.28
CA GLY A 13 4.00 -18.31 3.81
C GLY A 13 2.86 -17.84 4.72
N LYS A 14 2.94 -18.19 6.00
CA LYS A 14 1.94 -17.79 7.00
C LYS A 14 2.27 -16.46 7.67
N ASP A 15 3.50 -15.99 7.49
CA ASP A 15 3.95 -14.79 8.17
C ASP A 15 3.68 -13.55 7.33
N ILE A 16 3.48 -12.44 8.02
CA ILE A 16 3.32 -11.14 7.40
C ILE A 16 4.46 -10.27 7.87
N GLU A 17 5.31 -9.87 6.95
CA GLU A 17 6.41 -8.96 7.24
C GLU A 17 5.97 -7.54 6.97
N VAL A 18 6.28 -6.62 7.88
CA VAL A 18 5.94 -5.21 7.74
C VAL A 18 7.22 -4.42 7.59
N MET A 19 7.27 -3.61 6.53
CA MET A 19 8.41 -2.72 6.30
C MET A 19 7.92 -1.30 6.22
N GLN A 20 8.78 -0.36 6.58
CA GLN A 20 8.45 1.06 6.53
C GLN A 20 8.97 1.68 5.25
N ARG A 21 8.17 2.54 4.66
CA ARG A 21 8.55 3.33 3.50
C ARG A 21 8.27 4.80 3.77
N GLU A 22 8.94 5.65 3.00
CA GLU A 22 8.73 7.08 3.09
C GLU A 22 8.38 7.62 1.71
N GLY A 23 7.33 8.43 1.63
CA GLY A 23 6.88 8.98 0.38
C GLY A 23 5.64 9.83 0.57
N GLU A 24 4.84 9.97 -0.47
CA GLU A 24 3.60 10.72 -0.42
C GLU A 24 2.43 9.81 -0.18
N ILE A 25 1.40 10.34 0.47
CA ILE A 25 0.12 9.65 0.59
C ILE A 25 -0.91 10.48 -0.16
N LEU A 26 -1.51 9.89 -1.19
CA LEU A 26 -2.51 10.54 -2.03
C LEU A 26 -3.85 9.86 -1.85
N GLU A 27 -4.92 10.64 -2.00
CA GLU A 27 -6.27 10.15 -1.85
C GLU A 27 -6.93 10.00 -3.21
N TYR A 28 -7.56 8.86 -3.43
CA TYR A 28 -8.30 8.57 -4.66
C TYR A 28 -9.68 8.05 -4.29
N THR A 29 -10.67 8.45 -5.09
CA THR A 29 -12.05 7.98 -4.90
C THR A 29 -12.38 6.98 -6.00
N ALA A 30 -12.73 5.75 -5.58
CA ALA A 30 -13.13 4.71 -6.52
C ALA A 30 -14.53 4.98 -7.07
N PRO A 31 -14.90 4.35 -8.19
CA PRO A 31 -16.23 4.59 -8.80
C PRO A 31 -17.41 4.34 -7.86
N ASN A 32 -17.26 3.45 -6.88
CA ASN A 32 -18.35 3.17 -5.92
C ASN A 32 -18.35 4.16 -4.74
N GLY A 33 -17.50 5.17 -4.77
CA GLY A 33 -17.43 6.18 -3.72
C GLY A 33 -16.44 5.88 -2.60
N THR A 34 -15.82 4.70 -2.62
CA THR A 34 -14.83 4.34 -1.60
C THR A 34 -13.60 5.22 -1.74
N ILE A 35 -13.16 5.79 -0.63
CA ILE A 35 -11.95 6.62 -0.61
C ILE A 35 -10.76 5.74 -0.26
N LEU A 36 -9.75 5.77 -1.13
CA LEU A 36 -8.53 4.99 -0.98
C LEU A 36 -7.35 5.91 -0.71
N GLN A 37 -6.51 5.51 0.22
CA GLN A 37 -5.25 6.21 0.43
C GLN A 37 -4.14 5.39 -0.20
N ILE A 38 -3.38 6.03 -1.07
CA ILE A 38 -2.34 5.38 -1.87
C ILE A 38 -0.99 5.99 -1.51
N GLY A 39 -0.07 5.15 -1.07
CA GLY A 39 1.29 5.58 -0.78
C GLY A 39 2.13 5.50 -2.03
N VAL A 40 2.91 6.55 -2.28
CA VAL A 40 3.77 6.64 -3.46
C VAL A 40 5.21 6.76 -2.96
N ALA A 41 6.04 5.79 -3.28
CA ALA A 41 7.42 5.80 -2.83
C ALA A 41 8.36 5.38 -3.95
N LYS A 42 9.54 5.96 -3.94
CA LYS A 42 10.58 5.62 -4.90
C LYS A 42 11.49 4.55 -4.31
N ASP A 43 11.76 3.53 -5.08
CA ASP A 43 12.71 2.49 -4.71
C ASP A 43 14.12 3.00 -4.93
N ASP A 44 14.92 3.05 -3.89
CA ASP A 44 16.29 3.58 -3.98
C ASP A 44 17.20 2.67 -4.80
N THR A 45 16.90 1.38 -4.84
CA THR A 45 17.73 0.43 -5.57
C THR A 45 17.54 0.55 -7.08
N TYR A 46 16.28 0.61 -7.53
CA TYR A 46 15.96 0.62 -8.96
C TYR A 46 15.55 1.99 -9.48
N GLY A 47 15.31 2.94 -8.60
CA GLY A 47 14.95 4.29 -8.98
C GLY A 47 13.56 4.41 -9.58
N VAL A 48 12.66 3.46 -9.30
CA VAL A 48 11.30 3.50 -9.83
C VAL A 48 10.30 3.69 -8.71
N TYR A 49 9.16 4.29 -9.05
CA TYR A 49 8.10 4.51 -8.08
C TYR A 49 7.19 3.30 -7.98
N SER A 50 6.70 3.04 -6.78
CA SER A 50 5.72 1.99 -6.53
C SER A 50 4.55 2.58 -5.77
N LEU A 51 3.41 1.89 -5.82
CA LEU A 51 2.19 2.32 -5.16
C LEU A 51 1.78 1.28 -4.14
N THR A 52 1.30 1.75 -3.00
CA THR A 52 0.86 0.90 -1.89
C THR A 52 -0.51 1.33 -1.43
N GLU A 53 -1.42 0.37 -1.23
CA GLU A 53 -2.70 0.65 -0.62
C GLU A 53 -2.48 0.71 0.89
N ILE A 54 -2.74 1.88 1.51
CA ILE A 54 -2.31 2.17 2.88
C ILE A 54 -2.95 1.28 3.94
N SER A 55 -4.23 0.98 3.81
CA SER A 55 -4.93 0.23 4.88
C SER A 55 -4.42 -1.20 5.05
N THR A 56 -3.93 -1.82 3.99
CA THR A 56 -3.39 -3.18 4.05
C THR A 56 -1.87 -3.20 3.94
N GLY A 57 -1.27 -2.13 3.41
CA GLY A 57 0.14 -2.13 3.08
C GLY A 57 0.48 -2.95 1.85
N CYS A 58 -0.51 -3.42 1.11
CA CYS A 58 -0.28 -4.25 -0.06
C CYS A 58 0.16 -3.40 -1.25
N LEU A 59 1.14 -3.92 -2.00
CA LEU A 59 1.57 -3.24 -3.22
C LEU A 59 0.48 -3.34 -4.27
N ILE A 60 0.27 -2.23 -4.98
CA ILE A 60 -0.68 -2.18 -6.08
C ILE A 60 0.05 -2.66 -7.34
N PRO A 61 -0.56 -3.57 -8.12
CA PRO A 61 0.12 -4.17 -9.28
C PRO A 61 0.16 -3.20 -10.47
N VAL A 62 1.11 -2.29 -10.45
CA VAL A 62 1.34 -1.35 -11.54
C VAL A 62 2.78 -1.48 -12.01
N LYS A 63 3.02 -1.06 -13.25
CA LYS A 63 4.37 -1.03 -13.78
C LYS A 63 5.13 0.14 -13.12
N GLY A 64 6.36 -0.12 -12.69
CA GLY A 64 7.20 0.93 -12.13
C GLY A 64 7.84 1.78 -13.20
N TYR A 65 7.94 3.07 -12.93
CA TYR A 65 8.60 4.03 -13.81
C TYR A 65 9.44 4.99 -12.97
N LYS A 66 10.41 5.60 -13.62
CA LYS A 66 11.26 6.61 -12.96
C LYS A 66 10.49 7.88 -12.65
N TYR A 67 9.36 8.10 -13.31
CA TYR A 67 8.57 9.31 -13.13
C TYR A 67 7.26 8.97 -12.43
N LYS A 68 7.01 9.65 -11.34
CA LYS A 68 5.80 9.45 -10.53
C LYS A 68 4.53 9.57 -11.37
N LYS A 69 4.51 10.57 -12.25
CA LYS A 69 3.35 10.84 -13.09
C LYS A 69 2.93 9.63 -13.92
N LEU A 70 3.91 8.89 -14.46
CA LEU A 70 3.61 7.73 -15.29
C LEU A 70 3.04 6.58 -14.46
N VAL A 71 3.50 6.44 -13.23
CA VAL A 71 2.98 5.39 -12.35
C VAL A 71 1.55 5.73 -11.94
N LEU A 72 1.28 6.97 -11.58
CA LEU A 72 -0.05 7.40 -11.14
C LEU A 72 -1.09 7.32 -12.25
N LYS A 73 -0.67 7.48 -13.50
CA LYS A 73 -1.58 7.35 -14.65
C LYS A 73 -2.23 5.98 -14.75
N GLN A 74 -1.63 4.98 -14.13
CA GLN A 74 -2.17 3.62 -14.18
C GLN A 74 -3.33 3.42 -13.22
N LEU A 75 -3.60 4.39 -12.33
CA LEU A 75 -4.72 4.34 -11.42
C LEU A 75 -6.02 4.74 -12.13
N THR A 76 -6.45 3.85 -13.03
CA THR A 76 -7.70 4.04 -13.77
C THR A 76 -8.89 3.68 -12.90
N PRO A 77 -10.13 4.07 -13.28
CA PRO A 77 -11.32 3.64 -12.56
C PRO A 77 -11.42 2.13 -12.41
N ASP A 78 -11.01 1.39 -13.45
CA ASP A 78 -11.03 -0.07 -13.39
C ASP A 78 -10.07 -0.60 -12.34
N LEU A 79 -8.85 -0.06 -12.28
CA LEU A 79 -7.89 -0.51 -11.28
C LEU A 79 -8.36 -0.13 -9.88
N LEU A 80 -8.91 1.07 -9.69
CA LEU A 80 -9.43 1.47 -8.39
C LEU A 80 -10.55 0.53 -7.94
N THR A 81 -11.41 0.10 -8.86
CA THR A 81 -12.45 -0.87 -8.55
C THR A 81 -11.85 -2.20 -8.12
N GLN A 82 -10.82 -2.66 -8.81
CA GLN A 82 -10.14 -3.90 -8.44
C GLN A 82 -9.51 -3.81 -7.04
N ILE A 83 -8.95 -2.66 -6.71
CA ILE A 83 -8.38 -2.46 -5.39
C ILE A 83 -9.47 -2.57 -4.32
N VAL A 84 -10.61 -1.91 -4.54
CA VAL A 84 -11.73 -1.98 -3.59
C VAL A 84 -12.20 -3.42 -3.41
N GLN A 85 -12.34 -4.16 -4.51
CA GLN A 85 -12.75 -5.56 -4.44
C GLN A 85 -11.76 -6.41 -3.67
N ALA A 86 -10.47 -6.14 -3.87
CA ALA A 86 -9.43 -6.88 -3.15
C ALA A 86 -9.51 -6.64 -1.64
N LEU A 87 -9.89 -5.44 -1.21
CA LEU A 87 -10.00 -5.13 0.22
C LEU A 87 -11.10 -5.95 0.89
N GLU A 88 -12.06 -6.46 0.14
CA GLU A 88 -13.13 -7.27 0.71
C GLU A 88 -12.74 -8.73 0.91
N LEU A 89 -11.60 -9.14 0.39
CA LEU A 89 -11.14 -10.53 0.57
C LEU A 89 -10.71 -10.76 2.02
N ALA A 90 -11.09 -11.92 2.56
CA ALA A 90 -10.79 -12.25 3.95
C ALA A 90 -9.30 -12.15 4.27
N ARG A 91 -8.45 -12.61 3.35
CA ARG A 91 -7.00 -12.56 3.56
C ARG A 91 -6.49 -11.13 3.68
N ASN A 92 -7.07 -10.20 2.93
CA ASN A 92 -6.64 -8.80 2.98
C ASN A 92 -7.18 -8.10 4.21
N LYS A 93 -8.36 -8.48 4.68
CA LYS A 93 -8.87 -7.96 5.94
C LYS A 93 -7.99 -8.40 7.11
N LYS A 94 -7.48 -9.63 7.05
CA LYS A 94 -6.56 -10.13 8.07
C LYS A 94 -5.25 -9.34 8.05
N VAL A 95 -4.71 -9.08 6.85
CA VAL A 95 -3.49 -8.29 6.72
C VAL A 95 -3.71 -6.89 7.27
N ALA A 96 -4.84 -6.27 6.96
CA ALA A 96 -5.15 -4.93 7.47
C ALA A 96 -5.21 -4.92 8.99
N SER A 97 -5.78 -5.96 9.60
CA SER A 97 -5.84 -6.08 11.06
C SER A 97 -4.45 -6.18 11.68
N VAL A 98 -3.58 -6.98 11.09
CA VAL A 98 -2.20 -7.12 11.56
C VAL A 98 -1.48 -5.78 11.46
N LEU A 99 -1.64 -5.09 10.34
CA LEU A 99 -0.98 -3.81 10.11
C LEU A 99 -1.47 -2.76 11.12
N LYS A 100 -2.76 -2.76 11.42
CA LYS A 100 -3.31 -1.84 12.40
C LYS A 100 -2.68 -2.04 13.77
N LYS A 101 -2.52 -3.29 14.18
CA LYS A 101 -1.87 -3.61 15.46
C LYS A 101 -0.43 -3.12 15.47
N TYR A 102 0.27 -3.28 14.37
CA TYR A 102 1.63 -2.81 14.25
C TYR A 102 1.72 -1.29 14.38
N LYS A 103 0.84 -0.58 13.70
CA LYS A 103 0.81 0.89 13.70
C LYS A 103 0.44 1.44 15.07
N ASP A 104 -0.31 0.68 15.87
CA ASP A 104 -0.67 1.08 17.21
C ASP A 104 0.48 0.90 18.21
N GLY A 105 1.68 0.63 17.70
CA GLY A 105 2.86 0.52 18.54
C GLY A 105 3.13 -0.87 19.10
N ARG A 106 2.32 -1.84 18.74
CA ARG A 106 2.53 -3.20 19.20
C ARG A 106 3.52 -3.89 18.28
N LYS A 107 4.55 -4.46 18.89
CA LYS A 107 5.51 -5.22 18.12
C LYS A 107 4.89 -6.53 17.70
N ILE A 108 4.89 -6.76 16.46
CA ILE A 108 4.30 -7.98 15.94
C ILE A 108 5.19 -9.17 16.20
N LYS A 109 6.49 -8.86 16.43
CA LYS A 109 7.40 -9.92 16.72
C LYS A 109 8.36 -9.61 17.81
N ASN A 110 8.34 -9.21 17.40
CA ASN A 110 8.96 -9.01 18.00
C ASN A 110 9.09 -9.20 18.55
N ASP A 111 8.66 -9.09 18.49
CA ASP A 111 8.73 -9.18 18.95
C ASP A 111 9.22 -9.94 19.25
N MET A 112 9.78 -10.01 19.07
CA MET A 112 10.34 -10.47 19.27
C MET A 112 10.72 -10.50 19.74
#